data_9b8c67c0ef1f3f1fa55b02b58094b9ad
#
_entry.id   9b8c67c0ef1f3f1fa55b02b58094b9ad
#
_cell.length_a   1.000
_cell.length_b   1.000
_cell.length_c   1.000
_cell.angle_alpha   90.00
_cell.angle_beta   90.00
_cell.angle_gamma   90.00
#
_symmetry.space_group_name_H-M   'P 1'
#
loop_
_entity.id
_entity.type
_entity.pdbx_description
1 polymer ?
#
loop_
_entity_poly.entity_id
_entity_poly.type
_entity_poly.pdbx_seq_one_letter_code
_entity_poly.pdbx_strand_id
1 'polypeptide(L)'
;MDVTRRRFFITASVTAMSMVTIGACAPGRTSASPDTGFVVTHTDAEWRNLLTPAQYDVLRKAGTETPYTSPLNDEHRRGVFSCAGCAQHLYSSDTKFDSGTGWPSFWKALDNAVLERPDTSLGMMRTEVLCSRCGGHLGHVFNDGPQPTGLRYCMNGVAMTFQAL
;
A
#
# COMPACT_ATOMS: atom_id res chain seq x y z
N MET A 1 89.40 6.02 -40.92
CA MET A 1 89.26 6.32 -39.47
C MET A 1 87.78 6.18 -39.14
N ASP A 2 87.47 5.05 -38.57
CA ASP A 2 86.04 4.65 -38.39
C ASP A 2 85.86 4.39 -36.88
N VAL A 3 84.96 5.16 -36.26
CA VAL A 3 84.74 5.07 -34.83
C VAL A 3 83.32 4.41 -34.65
N THR A 4 83.44 3.12 -34.37
CA THR A 4 82.27 2.28 -34.13
C THR A 4 81.61 2.61 -32.78
N ARG A 5 80.41 3.18 -32.81
CA ARG A 5 79.58 3.38 -31.62
C ARG A 5 78.84 2.11 -31.27
N ARG A 6 79.19 1.45 -30.18
CA ARG A 6 78.40 0.33 -29.58
C ARG A 6 77.17 0.93 -28.87
N ARG A 7 75.98 0.52 -29.33
CA ARG A 7 74.72 0.79 -28.61
C ARG A 7 74.44 -0.38 -27.64
N PHE A 8 74.38 -0.04 -26.35
CA PHE A 8 73.86 -0.94 -25.31
C PHE A 8 72.36 -0.89 -25.33
N PHE A 9 71.70 -2.06 -25.56
CA PHE A 9 70.30 -2.25 -25.35
C PHE A 9 70.05 -2.68 -23.91
N ILE A 10 69.40 -1.80 -23.14
CA ILE A 10 68.89 -2.14 -21.79
C ILE A 10 67.48 -2.66 -21.99
N THR A 11 67.31 -3.97 -21.77
CA THR A 11 65.98 -4.60 -21.72
C THR A 11 65.38 -4.36 -20.33
N ALA A 12 64.37 -3.51 -20.26
CA ALA A 12 63.55 -3.34 -19.05
C ALA A 12 62.48 -4.42 -19.02
N SER A 13 62.59 -5.37 -18.13
CA SER A 13 61.53 -6.33 -17.82
C SER A 13 60.41 -5.66 -17.06
N VAL A 14 59.26 -5.51 -17.68
CA VAL A 14 58.03 -5.06 -17.01
C VAL A 14 57.36 -6.25 -16.39
N THR A 15 57.42 -6.38 -15.07
CA THR A 15 56.66 -7.35 -14.27
C THR A 15 55.21 -6.85 -14.13
N ALA A 16 54.29 -7.51 -14.80
CA ALA A 16 52.86 -7.23 -14.66
C ALA A 16 52.35 -7.77 -13.33
N MET A 17 52.08 -6.84 -12.41
CA MET A 17 51.44 -7.15 -11.13
C MET A 17 49.94 -7.19 -11.31
N SER A 18 49.39 -8.40 -11.38
CA SER A 18 47.91 -8.63 -11.46
C SER A 18 47.27 -8.20 -10.13
N MET A 19 46.57 -7.08 -10.13
CA MET A 19 45.68 -6.71 -9.04
C MET A 19 44.39 -7.53 -9.11
N VAL A 20 44.25 -8.47 -8.18
CA VAL A 20 42.95 -9.13 -7.93
C VAL A 20 42.07 -8.12 -7.19
N THR A 21 41.11 -7.54 -7.87
CA THR A 21 40.03 -6.75 -7.26
C THR A 21 39.04 -7.68 -6.56
N ILE A 22 39.15 -7.77 -5.24
CA ILE A 22 38.13 -8.41 -4.41
C ILE A 22 36.88 -7.50 -4.48
N GLY A 23 35.88 -7.93 -5.23
CA GLY A 23 34.58 -7.25 -5.28
C GLY A 23 33.93 -7.31 -3.89
N ALA A 24 33.93 -6.22 -3.16
CA ALA A 24 33.13 -6.06 -1.95
C ALA A 24 31.65 -6.05 -2.36
N CYS A 25 30.93 -7.14 -2.07
CA CYS A 25 29.47 -7.13 -2.06
C CYS A 25 29.04 -6.09 -1.03
N ALA A 26 28.58 -4.92 -1.50
CA ALA A 26 27.91 -3.96 -0.64
C ALA A 26 26.62 -4.61 -0.12
N PRO A 27 26.35 -4.59 1.21
CA PRO A 27 25.06 -5.04 1.72
C PRO A 27 23.97 -4.16 1.10
N GLY A 28 22.98 -4.80 0.47
CA GLY A 28 21.85 -4.12 -0.13
C GLY A 28 21.24 -3.17 0.91
N ARG A 29 21.12 -1.89 0.54
CA ARG A 29 20.37 -0.92 1.34
C ARG A 29 18.92 -1.42 1.37
N THR A 30 18.50 -2.00 2.50
CA THR A 30 17.10 -2.13 2.83
C THR A 30 16.55 -0.71 2.87
N SER A 31 15.75 -0.33 1.87
CA SER A 31 14.99 0.91 1.92
C SER A 31 14.04 0.80 3.12
N ALA A 32 14.37 1.51 4.19
CA ALA A 32 13.48 1.67 5.32
C ALA A 32 12.17 2.25 4.79
N SER A 33 11.05 1.61 5.10
CA SER A 33 9.73 2.21 4.88
C SER A 33 9.72 3.57 5.57
N PRO A 34 9.18 4.62 4.94
CA PRO A 34 9.01 5.90 5.63
C PRO A 34 8.19 5.64 6.90
N ASP A 35 8.61 6.20 8.01
CA ASP A 35 7.86 6.20 9.26
C ASP A 35 6.55 6.95 9.03
N THR A 36 5.49 6.20 8.73
CA THR A 36 4.15 6.73 8.42
C THR A 36 3.30 6.89 9.68
N GLY A 37 3.84 6.56 10.86
CA GLY A 37 3.10 6.54 12.12
C GLY A 37 2.08 5.39 12.23
N PHE A 38 2.00 4.49 11.24
CA PHE A 38 1.11 3.32 11.28
C PHE A 38 1.81 2.11 11.90
N VAL A 39 1.03 1.31 12.66
CA VAL A 39 1.53 0.11 13.36
C VAL A 39 1.97 -1.00 12.38
N VAL A 40 1.27 -1.13 11.26
CA VAL A 40 1.60 -2.10 10.21
C VAL A 40 2.15 -1.36 9.01
N THR A 41 3.43 -1.58 8.74
CA THR A 41 4.15 -0.97 7.62
C THR A 41 4.88 -2.06 6.84
N HIS A 42 4.87 -1.93 5.53
CA HIS A 42 5.60 -2.78 4.60
C HIS A 42 6.19 -1.93 3.48
N THR A 43 7.23 -2.40 2.86
CA THR A 43 7.74 -1.82 1.62
C THR A 43 6.74 -1.99 0.49
N ASP A 44 6.86 -1.21 -0.57
CA ASP A 44 5.99 -1.33 -1.75
C ASP A 44 6.03 -2.74 -2.35
N ALA A 45 7.21 -3.36 -2.40
CA ALA A 45 7.39 -4.72 -2.91
C ALA A 45 6.69 -5.76 -2.03
N GLU A 46 6.75 -5.62 -0.71
CA GLU A 46 6.05 -6.51 0.23
C GLU A 46 4.53 -6.36 0.09
N TRP A 47 4.02 -5.12 0.01
CA TRP A 47 2.59 -4.90 -0.23
C TRP A 47 2.09 -5.57 -1.52
N ARG A 48 2.88 -5.50 -2.61
CA ARG A 48 2.54 -6.18 -3.88
C ARG A 48 2.53 -7.69 -3.77
N ASN A 49 3.33 -8.26 -2.88
CA ASN A 49 3.35 -9.70 -2.62
C ASN A 49 2.22 -10.17 -1.69
N LEU A 50 1.77 -9.30 -0.76
CA LEU A 50 0.72 -9.60 0.21
C LEU A 50 -0.69 -9.41 -0.35
N LEU A 51 -0.86 -8.48 -1.28
CA LEU A 51 -2.15 -8.05 -1.80
C LEU A 51 -2.35 -8.54 -3.24
N THR A 52 -3.60 -8.81 -3.61
CA THR A 52 -3.93 -8.95 -5.03
C THR A 52 -3.71 -7.61 -5.75
N PRO A 53 -3.54 -7.59 -7.08
CA PRO A 53 -3.37 -6.33 -7.82
C PRO A 53 -4.51 -5.32 -7.57
N ALA A 54 -5.75 -5.77 -7.48
CA ALA A 54 -6.90 -4.92 -7.21
C ALA A 54 -6.89 -4.37 -5.76
N GLN A 55 -6.55 -5.20 -4.77
CA GLN A 55 -6.37 -4.76 -3.38
C GLN A 55 -5.24 -3.74 -3.24
N TYR A 56 -4.12 -4.00 -3.92
CA TYR A 56 -2.98 -3.09 -3.91
C TYR A 56 -3.34 -1.73 -4.52
N ASP A 57 -4.04 -1.73 -5.66
CA ASP A 57 -4.45 -0.49 -6.33
C ASP A 57 -5.36 0.36 -5.42
N VAL A 58 -6.33 -0.25 -4.78
CA VAL A 58 -7.22 0.46 -3.84
C VAL A 58 -6.48 0.85 -2.56
N LEU A 59 -5.92 -0.11 -1.81
CA LEU A 59 -5.36 0.14 -0.48
C LEU A 59 -4.09 1.01 -0.50
N ARG A 60 -3.27 0.95 -1.56
CA ARG A 60 -1.96 1.61 -1.60
C ARG A 60 -1.84 2.75 -2.60
N LYS A 61 -2.77 2.82 -3.58
CA LYS A 61 -2.79 3.88 -4.59
C LYS A 61 -4.06 4.73 -4.58
N ALA A 62 -4.92 4.53 -3.56
CA ALA A 62 -6.21 5.21 -3.43
C ALA A 62 -7.10 5.06 -4.69
N GLY A 63 -7.05 3.88 -5.32
CA GLY A 63 -7.93 3.52 -6.43
C GLY A 63 -9.37 3.33 -5.96
N THR A 64 -10.27 3.20 -6.92
CA THR A 64 -11.70 2.91 -6.67
C THR A 64 -12.10 1.70 -7.50
N GLU A 65 -12.72 0.71 -6.87
CA GLU A 65 -13.29 -0.43 -7.60
C GLU A 65 -14.52 0.01 -8.42
N THR A 66 -14.84 -0.76 -9.47
CA THR A 66 -16.04 -0.51 -10.26
C THR A 66 -17.31 -0.70 -9.40
N PRO A 67 -18.29 0.20 -9.45
CA PRO A 67 -19.52 0.05 -8.67
C PRO A 67 -20.25 -1.25 -9.03
N TYR A 68 -20.95 -1.84 -8.06
CA TYR A 68 -21.73 -3.08 -8.18
C TYR A 68 -20.91 -4.35 -8.47
N THR A 69 -19.56 -4.32 -8.38
CA THR A 69 -18.72 -5.51 -8.64
C THR A 69 -18.32 -6.26 -7.39
N SER A 70 -18.41 -5.62 -6.23
CA SER A 70 -18.02 -6.27 -4.97
C SER A 70 -19.08 -7.28 -4.51
N PRO A 71 -18.71 -8.54 -4.21
CA PRO A 71 -19.62 -9.49 -3.58
C PRO A 71 -20.05 -9.06 -2.17
N LEU A 72 -19.32 -8.13 -1.53
CA LEU A 72 -19.67 -7.62 -0.22
C LEU A 72 -20.88 -6.65 -0.25
N ASN A 73 -21.35 -6.23 -1.42
CA ASN A 73 -22.63 -5.52 -1.53
C ASN A 73 -23.77 -6.38 -0.99
N ASP A 74 -23.80 -7.65 -1.39
CA ASP A 74 -24.86 -8.61 -1.07
C ASP A 74 -24.55 -9.43 0.20
N GLU A 75 -23.52 -9.07 0.97
CA GLU A 75 -23.20 -9.73 2.24
C GLU A 75 -24.11 -9.20 3.36
N HIS A 76 -25.05 -10.01 3.82
CA HIS A 76 -26.07 -9.68 4.83
C HIS A 76 -25.96 -10.50 6.10
N ARG A 77 -25.05 -11.46 6.18
CA ARG A 77 -24.84 -12.27 7.38
C ARG A 77 -24.29 -11.42 8.52
N ARG A 78 -24.54 -11.86 9.76
CA ARG A 78 -23.88 -11.25 10.92
C ARG A 78 -22.41 -11.54 10.88
N GLY A 79 -21.59 -10.49 11.09
CA GLY A 79 -20.15 -10.65 11.03
C GLY A 79 -19.40 -9.31 11.07
N VAL A 80 -18.11 -9.39 10.78
CA VAL A 80 -17.18 -8.27 10.84
C VAL A 80 -16.49 -8.10 9.48
N PHE A 81 -16.42 -6.86 9.02
CA PHE A 81 -15.64 -6.45 7.86
C PHE A 81 -14.28 -5.95 8.33
N SER A 82 -13.21 -6.51 7.77
CA SER A 82 -11.83 -6.26 8.18
C SER A 82 -11.00 -5.77 7.00
N CYS A 83 -9.95 -5.00 7.29
CA CYS A 83 -9.00 -4.53 6.27
C CYS A 83 -8.29 -5.71 5.59
N ALA A 84 -8.35 -5.79 4.27
CA ALA A 84 -7.67 -6.83 3.51
C ALA A 84 -6.14 -6.75 3.62
N GLY A 85 -5.59 -5.59 3.98
CA GLY A 85 -4.15 -5.41 4.12
C GLY A 85 -3.57 -5.83 5.48
N CYS A 86 -4.34 -5.71 6.58
CA CYS A 86 -3.78 -5.93 7.91
C CYS A 86 -4.73 -6.60 8.90
N ALA A 87 -5.88 -7.07 8.42
CA ALA A 87 -6.93 -7.73 9.21
C ALA A 87 -7.49 -6.88 10.38
N GLN A 88 -7.28 -5.55 10.38
CA GLN A 88 -7.95 -4.65 11.33
C GLN A 88 -9.47 -4.75 11.15
N HIS A 89 -10.21 -5.02 12.21
CA HIS A 89 -11.67 -4.96 12.20
C HIS A 89 -12.11 -3.51 11.96
N LEU A 90 -12.96 -3.27 10.96
CA LEU A 90 -13.35 -1.95 10.51
C LEU A 90 -14.82 -1.63 10.77
N TYR A 91 -15.72 -2.55 10.41
CA TYR A 91 -17.15 -2.35 10.47
C TYR A 91 -17.86 -3.61 10.96
N SER A 92 -18.95 -3.43 11.73
CA SER A 92 -19.90 -4.49 12.03
C SER A 92 -20.97 -4.58 10.93
N SER A 93 -21.43 -5.78 10.64
CA SER A 93 -22.62 -5.99 9.79
C SER A 93 -23.86 -5.27 10.32
N ASP A 94 -23.95 -5.00 11.61
CA ASP A 94 -25.08 -4.30 12.22
C ASP A 94 -25.19 -2.83 11.77
N THR A 95 -24.08 -2.27 11.22
CA THR A 95 -24.05 -0.89 10.71
C THR A 95 -24.14 -0.82 9.19
N LYS A 96 -24.17 -1.99 8.50
CA LYS A 96 -24.25 -2.06 7.05
C LYS A 96 -25.65 -1.72 6.56
N PHE A 97 -25.72 -1.00 5.44
CA PHE A 97 -26.99 -0.71 4.75
C PHE A 97 -26.76 -0.63 3.23
N ASP A 98 -27.82 -0.80 2.47
CA ASP A 98 -27.79 -0.59 1.02
C ASP A 98 -27.99 0.90 0.72
N SER A 99 -26.96 1.54 0.21
CA SER A 99 -26.96 2.96 -0.18
C SER A 99 -27.40 3.18 -1.63
N GLY A 100 -27.53 2.13 -2.42
CA GLY A 100 -27.81 2.20 -3.86
C GLY A 100 -26.65 2.76 -4.70
N THR A 101 -25.49 3.01 -4.10
CA THR A 101 -24.33 3.61 -4.81
C THR A 101 -23.44 2.58 -5.50
N GLY A 102 -23.61 1.29 -5.19
CA GLY A 102 -22.83 0.20 -5.78
C GLY A 102 -21.58 -0.20 -4.99
N TRP A 103 -21.39 0.35 -3.81
CA TRP A 103 -20.32 0.00 -2.89
C TRP A 103 -20.87 -0.37 -1.51
N PRO A 104 -20.23 -1.29 -0.77
CA PRO A 104 -20.59 -1.59 0.61
C PRO A 104 -20.62 -0.31 1.46
N SER A 105 -21.74 -0.07 2.12
CA SER A 105 -21.96 1.17 2.89
C SER A 105 -22.32 0.88 4.34
N PHE A 106 -21.77 1.72 5.26
CA PHE A 106 -21.96 1.59 6.69
C PHE A 106 -22.28 2.96 7.28
N TRP A 107 -23.16 3.01 8.30
CA TRP A 107 -23.46 4.27 8.98
C TRP A 107 -22.51 4.57 10.15
N LYS A 108 -21.70 3.59 10.59
CA LYS A 108 -20.70 3.75 11.66
C LYS A 108 -19.56 2.78 11.49
N ALA A 109 -18.30 3.24 11.69
CA ALA A 109 -17.14 2.39 11.86
C ALA A 109 -17.03 1.89 13.30
N LEU A 110 -16.25 0.82 13.52
CA LEU A 110 -15.84 0.41 14.87
C LEU A 110 -14.94 1.48 15.50
N ASP A 111 -14.94 1.55 16.82
CA ASP A 111 -14.20 2.58 17.55
C ASP A 111 -12.69 2.48 17.24
N ASN A 112 -12.07 3.60 16.89
CA ASN A 112 -10.66 3.73 16.51
C ASN A 112 -10.21 2.85 15.33
N ALA A 113 -11.12 2.31 14.53
CA ALA A 113 -10.81 1.41 13.43
C ALA A 113 -10.34 2.13 12.16
N VAL A 114 -10.77 3.37 11.98
CA VAL A 114 -10.49 4.18 10.80
C VAL A 114 -9.94 5.55 11.16
N LEU A 115 -9.26 6.18 10.22
CA LEU A 115 -8.85 7.58 10.25
C LEU A 115 -9.51 8.30 9.07
N GLU A 116 -9.87 9.54 9.30
CA GLU A 116 -10.47 10.42 8.30
C GLU A 116 -9.51 11.57 8.00
N ARG A 117 -9.35 11.88 6.71
CA ARG A 117 -8.55 13.03 6.28
C ARG A 117 -9.20 13.76 5.10
N PRO A 118 -9.00 15.07 4.97
CA PRO A 118 -9.46 15.81 3.79
C PRO A 118 -8.84 15.24 2.51
N ASP A 119 -9.65 15.06 1.48
CA ASP A 119 -9.25 14.69 0.12
C ASP A 119 -9.73 15.77 -0.86
N THR A 120 -8.80 16.46 -1.48
CA THR A 120 -9.06 17.51 -2.47
C THR A 120 -8.75 17.06 -3.90
N SER A 121 -8.49 15.76 -4.10
CA SER A 121 -8.26 15.20 -5.42
C SER A 121 -9.48 15.37 -6.33
N LEU A 122 -9.28 15.30 -7.63
CA LEU A 122 -10.33 15.40 -8.66
C LEU A 122 -11.17 16.71 -8.60
N GLY A 123 -10.67 17.77 -7.97
CA GLY A 123 -11.37 19.05 -7.87
C GLY A 123 -12.60 19.05 -6.95
N MET A 124 -12.75 18.04 -6.09
CA MET A 124 -13.82 17.91 -5.11
C MET A 124 -13.25 17.94 -3.69
N MET A 125 -14.02 18.46 -2.75
CA MET A 125 -13.71 18.30 -1.31
C MET A 125 -14.46 17.06 -0.79
N ARG A 126 -13.73 16.04 -0.39
CA ARG A 126 -14.25 14.82 0.21
C ARG A 126 -13.50 14.51 1.50
N THR A 127 -14.00 13.56 2.27
CA THR A 127 -13.29 13.02 3.42
C THR A 127 -12.92 11.56 3.11
N GLU A 128 -11.62 11.33 2.94
CA GLU A 128 -11.07 9.99 2.74
C GLU A 128 -11.06 9.21 4.03
N VAL A 129 -11.32 7.91 3.94
CA VAL A 129 -11.29 6.97 5.06
C VAL A 129 -10.15 5.99 4.86
N LEU A 130 -9.28 5.89 5.87
CA LEU A 130 -8.11 5.02 5.91
C LEU A 130 -8.23 4.00 7.04
N CYS A 131 -7.65 2.84 6.87
CA CYS A 131 -7.42 1.90 7.96
C CYS A 131 -6.49 2.53 9.00
N SER A 132 -6.90 2.62 10.27
CA SER A 132 -6.10 3.24 11.34
C SER A 132 -4.79 2.49 11.61
N ARG A 133 -4.71 1.19 11.28
CA ARG A 133 -3.56 0.34 11.61
C ARG A 133 -2.48 0.33 10.52
N CYS A 134 -2.85 0.38 9.24
CA CYS A 134 -1.89 0.28 8.13
C CYS A 134 -1.94 1.45 7.13
N GLY A 135 -2.84 2.42 7.34
CA GLY A 135 -3.01 3.57 6.45
C GLY A 135 -3.55 3.22 5.06
N GLY A 136 -4.08 2.01 4.87
CA GLY A 136 -4.67 1.62 3.59
C GLY A 136 -5.92 2.43 3.29
N HIS A 137 -6.04 2.94 2.05
CA HIS A 137 -7.24 3.61 1.57
C HIS A 137 -8.42 2.64 1.54
N LEU A 138 -9.54 3.03 2.16
CA LEU A 138 -10.76 2.21 2.21
C LEU A 138 -11.87 2.78 1.33
N GLY A 139 -12.00 4.09 1.26
CA GLY A 139 -13.07 4.79 0.58
C GLY A 139 -13.25 6.20 1.09
N HIS A 140 -14.48 6.68 1.12
CA HIS A 140 -14.83 8.03 1.58
C HIS A 140 -16.06 8.01 2.48
N VAL A 141 -16.17 9.00 3.36
CA VAL A 141 -17.36 9.22 4.19
C VAL A 141 -18.10 10.47 3.71
N PHE A 142 -19.44 10.39 3.74
CA PHE A 142 -20.37 11.42 3.29
C PHE A 142 -21.41 11.68 4.39
N ASN A 143 -22.07 12.86 4.34
CA ASN A 143 -23.08 13.29 5.30
C ASN A 143 -24.52 13.04 4.81
N ASP A 144 -24.71 12.00 4.00
CA ASP A 144 -25.96 11.62 3.37
C ASP A 144 -26.44 10.22 3.78
N GLY A 145 -25.97 9.74 4.93
CA GLY A 145 -26.30 8.43 5.47
C GLY A 145 -27.57 8.43 6.33
N PRO A 146 -27.99 7.25 6.79
CA PRO A 146 -29.15 7.10 7.67
C PRO A 146 -28.89 7.50 9.11
N GLN A 147 -29.96 7.67 9.87
CA GLN A 147 -29.85 7.75 11.33
C GLN A 147 -29.27 6.42 11.89
N PRO A 148 -28.54 6.46 13.05
CA PRO A 148 -28.47 7.56 13.99
C PRO A 148 -27.35 8.60 13.71
N THR A 149 -26.41 8.33 12.80
CA THR A 149 -25.23 9.20 12.61
C THR A 149 -25.41 10.23 11.49
N GLY A 150 -26.23 9.94 10.49
CA GLY A 150 -26.30 10.71 9.25
C GLY A 150 -25.09 10.49 8.32
N LEU A 151 -24.19 9.57 8.68
CA LEU A 151 -22.97 9.30 7.92
C LEU A 151 -23.14 8.09 7.00
N ARG A 152 -22.51 8.14 5.84
CA ARG A 152 -22.35 7.03 4.91
C ARG A 152 -20.87 6.81 4.64
N TYR A 153 -20.30 5.77 5.24
CA TYR A 153 -18.99 5.24 4.90
C TYR A 153 -19.14 4.38 3.65
N CYS A 154 -18.75 4.91 2.51
CA CYS A 154 -18.82 4.26 1.19
C CYS A 154 -17.47 3.61 0.90
N MET A 155 -17.37 2.29 1.09
CA MET A 155 -16.10 1.57 1.13
C MET A 155 -15.90 0.69 -0.10
N ASN A 156 -14.68 0.64 -0.61
CA ASN A 156 -14.30 -0.34 -1.62
C ASN A 156 -14.34 -1.75 -1.01
N GLY A 157 -15.19 -2.63 -1.52
CA GLY A 157 -15.30 -3.99 -0.99
C GLY A 157 -14.03 -4.79 -1.20
N VAL A 158 -13.28 -4.55 -2.29
CA VAL A 158 -11.98 -5.20 -2.53
C VAL A 158 -10.94 -4.88 -1.46
N ALA A 159 -11.07 -3.73 -0.77
CA ALA A 159 -10.20 -3.34 0.35
C ALA A 159 -10.53 -4.07 1.66
N MET A 160 -11.59 -4.86 1.68
CA MET A 160 -12.08 -5.52 2.88
C MET A 160 -12.23 -7.04 2.68
N THR A 161 -12.25 -7.75 3.80
CA THR A 161 -12.67 -9.15 3.92
C THR A 161 -13.84 -9.23 4.89
N PHE A 162 -14.66 -10.26 4.77
CA PHE A 162 -15.77 -10.52 5.69
C PHE A 162 -15.58 -11.83 6.44
N GLN A 163 -15.86 -11.81 7.74
CA GLN A 163 -15.90 -13.01 8.58
C GLN A 163 -17.26 -13.07 9.27
N ALA A 164 -17.99 -14.15 9.01
CA ALA A 164 -19.24 -14.43 9.71
C ALA A 164 -18.98 -14.82 11.17
N LEU A 165 -19.90 -14.43 12.07
CA LEU A 165 -19.92 -14.82 13.49
C LEU A 165 -20.62 -16.15 13.68
#